data_83c646f5e4316e17c8173844fac6ab76
#
_entry.id   83c646f5e4316e17c8173844fac6ab76
#
_cell.length_a   1.000
_cell.length_b   1.000
_cell.length_c   1.000
_cell.angle_alpha   90.00
_cell.angle_beta   90.00
_cell.angle_gamma   90.00
#
_symmetry.space_group_name_H-M   'P 1'
#
loop_
_entity.id
_entity.type
_entity.pdbx_description
1 polymer ?
#
loop_
_entity_poly.entity_id
_entity_poly.type
_entity_poly.pdbx_seq_one_letter_code
_entity_poly.pdbx_strand_id
1 'polypeptide(L)'
;MQTIQTDIAIIGAGYAGIAAAKKLQEVNKNFIILEARDRIGGRTLSEQLECGAHIDLGAKWIGPTQHHVWSWVKETNTETYDTYDTGKNILSYKNKVSTYKGTIPKIDPLSLIDLGLAIEKINKLSKQIDITQP
;
A
#
# COMPACT_ATOMS: atom_id res chain seq x y z
N MET A 1 -18.24 0.11 34.94
CA MET A 1 -18.24 -0.15 33.50
C MET A 1 -18.62 1.16 32.85
N GLN A 2 -17.77 1.71 31.97
CA GLN A 2 -18.07 2.97 31.29
C GLN A 2 -18.85 2.65 30.01
N THR A 3 -20.03 3.24 29.84
CA THR A 3 -20.84 3.10 28.64
C THR A 3 -20.71 4.36 27.79
N ILE A 4 -20.38 4.20 26.51
CA ILE A 4 -20.31 5.28 25.54
C ILE A 4 -21.46 5.08 24.56
N GLN A 5 -22.25 6.13 24.35
CA GLN A 5 -23.34 6.12 23.38
C GLN A 5 -22.90 6.89 22.14
N THR A 6 -23.03 6.28 20.96
CA THR A 6 -22.66 6.85 19.68
C THR A 6 -23.56 6.33 18.57
N ASP A 7 -23.69 7.06 17.46
CA ASP A 7 -24.49 6.63 16.32
C ASP A 7 -23.76 5.55 15.50
N ILE A 8 -22.44 5.67 15.41
CA ILE A 8 -21.61 4.81 14.55
C ILE A 8 -20.35 4.39 15.30
N ALA A 9 -20.04 3.10 15.27
CA ALA A 9 -18.78 2.56 15.76
C ALA A 9 -17.94 2.06 14.57
N ILE A 10 -16.72 2.58 14.42
CA ILE A 10 -15.74 2.14 13.42
C ILE A 10 -14.77 1.20 14.11
N ILE A 11 -14.62 -0.01 13.59
CA ILE A 11 -13.69 -1.00 14.14
C ILE A 11 -12.38 -0.95 13.37
N GLY A 12 -11.34 -0.53 14.06
CA GLY A 12 -9.97 -0.40 13.56
C GLY A 12 -9.61 1.00 13.07
N ALA A 13 -8.43 1.48 13.51
CA ALA A 13 -7.84 2.78 13.14
C ALA A 13 -6.74 2.63 12.08
N GLY A 14 -6.93 1.75 11.10
CA GLY A 14 -6.15 1.71 9.87
C GLY A 14 -6.65 2.73 8.83
N TYR A 15 -6.04 2.79 7.65
CA TYR A 15 -6.43 3.75 6.60
C TYR A 15 -7.92 3.74 6.27
N ALA A 16 -8.54 2.56 6.17
CA ALA A 16 -9.97 2.45 5.86
C ALA A 16 -10.85 3.03 6.97
N GLY A 17 -10.53 2.74 8.24
CA GLY A 17 -11.28 3.29 9.39
C GLY A 17 -11.13 4.81 9.49
N ILE A 18 -9.92 5.32 9.29
CA ILE A 18 -9.66 6.78 9.30
C ILE A 18 -10.35 7.46 8.13
N ALA A 19 -10.38 6.84 6.94
CA ALA A 19 -11.10 7.38 5.78
C ALA A 19 -12.61 7.44 6.03
N ALA A 20 -13.19 6.41 6.65
CA ALA A 20 -14.60 6.40 7.05
C ALA A 20 -14.89 7.48 8.08
N ALA A 21 -14.04 7.61 9.12
CA ALA A 21 -14.18 8.64 10.16
C ALA A 21 -14.14 10.04 9.55
N LYS A 22 -13.22 10.31 8.64
CA LYS A 22 -13.14 11.59 7.94
C LYS A 22 -14.43 11.92 7.20
N LYS A 23 -14.99 10.95 6.47
CA LYS A 23 -16.27 11.14 5.76
C LYS A 23 -17.44 11.40 6.71
N LEU A 24 -17.47 10.73 7.85
CA LEU A 24 -18.50 10.96 8.87
C LEU A 24 -18.36 12.35 9.51
N GLN A 25 -17.13 12.80 9.74
CA GLN A 25 -16.84 14.14 10.24
C GLN A 25 -17.30 15.24 9.26
N GLU A 26 -17.07 15.07 7.95
CA GLU A 26 -17.52 16.00 6.91
C GLU A 26 -19.05 16.20 6.90
N VAL A 27 -19.81 15.19 7.33
CA VAL A 27 -21.27 15.24 7.42
C VAL A 27 -21.79 15.36 8.86
N ASN A 28 -20.93 15.75 9.80
CA ASN A 28 -21.26 16.00 11.20
C ASN A 28 -21.97 14.83 11.90
N LYS A 29 -21.57 13.59 11.60
CA LYS A 29 -22.09 12.41 12.29
C LYS A 29 -21.30 12.14 13.57
N ASN A 30 -22.00 11.67 14.61
CA ASN A 30 -21.40 11.25 15.84
C ASN A 30 -20.84 9.82 15.69
N PHE A 31 -19.54 9.64 15.90
CA PHE A 31 -18.89 8.35 15.76
C PHE A 31 -17.76 8.15 16.76
N ILE A 32 -17.38 6.88 16.97
CA ILE A 32 -16.20 6.47 17.71
C ILE A 32 -15.37 5.50 16.88
N ILE A 33 -14.05 5.57 17.02
CA ILE A 33 -13.14 4.57 16.45
C ILE A 33 -12.64 3.67 17.59
N LEU A 34 -12.76 2.36 17.43
CA LEU A 34 -12.28 1.36 18.37
C LEU A 34 -11.09 0.64 17.74
N GLU A 35 -9.90 0.84 18.30
CA GLU A 35 -8.66 0.18 17.90
C GLU A 35 -8.23 -0.83 18.97
N ALA A 36 -7.91 -2.04 18.54
CA ALA A 36 -7.54 -3.13 19.44
C ALA A 36 -6.08 -3.06 19.92
N ARG A 37 -5.23 -2.33 19.19
CA ARG A 37 -3.82 -2.13 19.53
C ARG A 37 -3.64 -0.81 20.27
N ASP A 38 -2.47 -0.63 20.83
CA ASP A 38 -2.02 0.62 21.45
C ASP A 38 -1.54 1.68 20.44
N ARG A 39 -1.68 1.41 19.13
CA ARG A 39 -1.28 2.28 18.03
C ARG A 39 -2.31 2.32 16.91
N ILE A 40 -2.33 3.40 16.15
CA ILE A 40 -3.11 3.56 14.92
C ILE A 40 -2.29 3.13 13.68
N GLY A 41 -2.87 3.20 12.48
CA GLY A 41 -2.19 2.97 11.20
C GLY A 41 -2.39 1.56 10.61
N GLY A 42 -2.73 0.56 11.43
CA GLY A 42 -2.97 -0.80 10.94
C GLY A 42 -1.74 -1.43 10.28
N ARG A 43 -1.76 -1.62 8.96
CA ARG A 43 -0.65 -2.18 8.15
C ARG A 43 0.44 -1.17 7.80
N THR A 44 0.28 0.09 8.15
CA THR A 44 1.36 1.07 8.14
C THR A 44 1.98 1.12 9.53
N LEU A 45 3.28 1.08 9.59
CA LEU A 45 4.04 1.16 10.83
C LEU A 45 5.39 1.79 10.51
N SER A 46 5.67 2.90 11.19
CA SER A 46 6.98 3.55 11.14
C SER A 46 7.56 3.55 12.54
N GLU A 47 8.83 3.25 12.66
CA GLU A 47 9.57 3.26 13.92
C GLU A 47 10.77 4.18 13.82
N GLN A 48 11.07 4.86 14.93
CA GLN A 48 12.26 5.66 15.04
C GLN A 48 13.40 4.83 15.62
N LEU A 49 14.52 4.81 14.92
CA LEU A 49 15.74 4.16 15.38
C LEU A 49 16.48 5.04 16.42
N GLU A 50 17.36 4.45 17.22
CA GLU A 50 18.19 5.15 18.20
C GLU A 50 19.04 6.28 17.58
N CYS A 51 19.42 6.15 16.31
CA CYS A 51 20.15 7.19 15.57
C CYS A 51 19.26 8.35 15.10
N GLY A 52 17.94 8.34 15.40
CA GLY A 52 16.98 9.36 15.00
C GLY A 52 16.37 9.15 13.60
N ALA A 53 16.84 8.17 12.82
CA ALA A 53 16.23 7.85 11.53
C ALA A 53 14.89 7.14 11.70
N HIS A 54 13.96 7.34 10.76
CA HIS A 54 12.69 6.63 10.69
C HIS A 54 12.75 5.52 9.68
N ILE A 55 12.20 4.36 10.02
CA ILE A 55 12.04 3.21 9.13
C ILE A 55 10.57 2.80 9.03
N ASP A 56 10.14 2.45 7.84
CA ASP A 56 8.83 1.89 7.60
C ASP A 56 8.90 0.36 7.64
N LEU A 57 8.26 -0.23 8.64
CA LEU A 57 8.13 -1.68 8.81
C LEU A 57 6.87 -2.23 8.13
N GLY A 58 5.99 -1.34 7.67
CA GLY A 58 4.75 -1.66 6.97
C GLY A 58 4.73 -1.14 5.53
N ALA A 59 3.56 -0.66 5.09
CA ALA A 59 3.39 -0.04 3.79
C ALA A 59 4.17 1.28 3.70
N LYS A 60 5.00 1.41 2.67
CA LYS A 60 5.92 2.54 2.48
C LYS A 60 5.89 3.16 1.08
N TRP A 61 5.37 2.47 0.10
CA TRP A 61 5.30 2.99 -1.26
C TRP A 61 3.90 3.46 -1.62
N ILE A 62 3.84 4.56 -2.36
CA ILE A 62 2.61 5.10 -2.91
C ILE A 62 2.70 4.98 -4.44
N GLY A 63 1.84 4.16 -5.02
CA GLY A 63 1.75 4.01 -6.48
C GLY A 63 1.05 5.21 -7.15
N PRO A 64 1.34 5.47 -8.43
CA PRO A 64 0.79 6.63 -9.15
C PRO A 64 -0.73 6.60 -9.28
N THR A 65 -1.36 5.44 -9.20
CA THR A 65 -2.82 5.26 -9.29
C THR A 65 -3.54 5.33 -7.94
N GLN A 66 -2.82 5.48 -6.83
CA GLN A 66 -3.39 5.53 -5.48
C GLN A 66 -3.84 6.96 -5.12
N HIS A 67 -4.81 7.49 -5.86
CA HIS A 67 -5.24 8.89 -5.77
C HIS A 67 -5.71 9.31 -4.38
N HIS A 68 -6.38 8.42 -3.63
CA HIS A 68 -6.83 8.72 -2.27
C HIS A 68 -5.65 8.90 -1.30
N VAL A 69 -4.60 8.10 -1.41
CA VAL A 69 -3.40 8.28 -0.59
C VAL A 69 -2.68 9.57 -0.97
N TRP A 70 -2.56 9.85 -2.26
CA TRP A 70 -1.98 11.11 -2.75
C TRP A 70 -2.76 12.35 -2.29
N SER A 71 -4.09 12.27 -2.18
CA SER A 71 -4.88 13.38 -1.62
C SER A 71 -4.55 13.63 -0.15
N TRP A 72 -4.32 12.58 0.62
CA TRP A 72 -3.93 12.71 2.02
C TRP A 72 -2.51 13.26 2.19
N VAL A 73 -1.56 12.80 1.37
CA VAL A 73 -0.20 13.34 1.34
C VAL A 73 -0.23 14.87 1.16
N LYS A 74 -1.04 15.35 0.23
CA LYS A 74 -1.22 16.80 0.00
C LYS A 74 -1.89 17.51 1.18
N GLU A 75 -2.94 16.92 1.73
CA GLU A 75 -3.71 17.51 2.81
C GLU A 75 -2.89 17.62 4.11
N THR A 76 -2.07 16.61 4.40
CA THR A 76 -1.21 16.57 5.60
C THR A 76 0.14 17.23 5.38
N ASN A 77 0.41 17.72 4.17
CA ASN A 77 1.71 18.26 3.76
C ASN A 77 2.87 17.29 4.08
N THR A 78 2.63 15.99 3.86
CA THR A 78 3.63 14.95 4.08
C THR A 78 4.67 14.96 2.98
N GLU A 79 5.95 14.98 3.33
CA GLU A 79 7.04 14.87 2.37
C GLU A 79 7.13 13.46 1.78
N THR A 80 7.40 13.39 0.48
CA THR A 80 7.65 12.15 -0.24
C THR A 80 8.91 12.29 -1.08
N TYR A 81 9.55 11.18 -1.36
CA TYR A 81 10.73 11.13 -2.23
C TYR A 81 10.65 9.92 -3.16
N ASP A 82 11.30 10.04 -4.30
CA ASP A 82 11.31 8.96 -5.28
C ASP A 82 12.13 7.76 -4.78
N THR A 83 11.66 6.57 -5.11
CA THR A 83 12.42 5.35 -4.83
C THR A 83 13.74 5.38 -5.61
N TYR A 84 14.85 5.15 -4.92
CA TYR A 84 16.14 5.03 -5.57
C TYR A 84 16.17 3.82 -6.51
N ASP A 85 16.31 4.08 -7.80
CA ASP A 85 16.29 3.08 -8.87
C ASP A 85 17.54 3.13 -9.79
N THR A 86 18.54 3.91 -9.38
CA THR A 86 19.77 4.06 -10.16
C THR A 86 20.65 2.81 -10.06
N GLY A 87 21.08 2.30 -11.22
CA GLY A 87 21.99 1.16 -11.26
C GLY A 87 21.50 0.01 -12.13
N LYS A 88 21.77 -1.21 -11.69
CA LYS A 88 21.34 -2.45 -12.35
C LYS A 88 20.49 -3.27 -11.42
N ASN A 89 19.45 -3.88 -11.95
CA ASN A 89 18.67 -4.90 -11.26
C ASN A 89 19.48 -6.19 -11.15
N ILE A 90 19.28 -6.91 -10.07
CA ILE A 90 19.88 -8.24 -9.83
C ILE A 90 18.80 -9.28 -10.05
N LEU A 91 19.09 -10.28 -10.87
CA LEU A 91 18.23 -11.43 -11.13
C LEU A 91 18.93 -12.71 -10.66
N SER A 92 18.29 -13.46 -9.77
CA SER A 92 18.65 -14.83 -9.44
C SER A 92 17.66 -15.78 -10.12
N TYR A 93 18.12 -16.52 -11.12
CA TYR A 93 17.28 -17.40 -11.93
C TYR A 93 18.05 -18.68 -12.29
N LYS A 94 17.46 -19.88 -12.09
CA LYS A 94 18.08 -21.18 -12.34
C LYS A 94 19.49 -21.31 -11.72
N ASN A 95 19.63 -20.91 -10.46
CA ASN A 95 20.90 -20.92 -9.70
C ASN A 95 22.02 -20.04 -10.29
N LYS A 96 21.66 -19.08 -11.17
CA LYS A 96 22.60 -18.09 -11.71
C LYS A 96 22.18 -16.71 -11.31
N VAL A 97 23.15 -15.90 -10.88
CA VAL A 97 22.94 -14.48 -10.59
C VAL A 97 23.44 -13.67 -11.78
N SER A 98 22.62 -12.77 -12.26
CA SER A 98 22.94 -11.87 -13.37
C SER A 98 22.43 -10.46 -13.09
N THR A 99 22.92 -9.48 -13.84
CA THR A 99 22.45 -8.10 -13.73
C THR A 99 21.88 -7.64 -15.07
N TYR A 100 20.85 -6.76 -15.00
CA TYR A 100 20.25 -6.16 -16.19
C TYR A 100 19.81 -4.72 -15.89
N LYS A 101 19.54 -3.93 -16.95
CA LYS A 101 18.97 -2.58 -16.85
C LYS A 101 17.56 -2.58 -17.43
N GLY A 102 16.73 -1.67 -16.91
CA GLY A 102 15.34 -1.52 -17.36
C GLY A 102 14.40 -2.57 -16.75
N THR A 103 13.24 -2.76 -17.37
CA THR A 103 12.14 -3.58 -16.86
C THR A 103 12.18 -5.05 -17.32
N ILE A 104 12.92 -5.35 -18.40
CA ILE A 104 12.95 -6.69 -18.98
C ILE A 104 14.14 -7.47 -18.38
N PRO A 105 13.89 -8.58 -17.65
CA PRO A 105 14.95 -9.37 -17.08
C PRO A 105 15.73 -10.14 -18.15
N LYS A 106 17.03 -10.38 -17.89
CA LYS A 106 17.89 -11.14 -18.80
C LYS A 106 17.70 -12.66 -18.58
N ILE A 107 16.67 -13.21 -19.20
CA ILE A 107 16.38 -14.65 -19.21
C ILE A 107 16.31 -15.15 -20.66
N ASP A 108 16.17 -16.46 -20.86
CA ASP A 108 16.06 -17.01 -22.21
C ASP A 108 14.76 -16.58 -22.92
N PRO A 109 14.74 -16.45 -24.26
CA PRO A 109 13.62 -15.90 -25.00
C PRO A 109 12.31 -16.67 -24.81
N LEU A 110 12.36 -18.00 -24.67
CA LEU A 110 11.16 -18.81 -24.46
C LEU A 110 10.50 -18.51 -23.10
N SER A 111 11.33 -18.36 -22.06
CA SER A 111 10.84 -17.95 -20.74
C SER A 111 10.29 -16.52 -20.73
N LEU A 112 10.83 -15.61 -21.56
CA LEU A 112 10.26 -14.26 -21.72
C LEU A 112 8.89 -14.29 -22.38
N ILE A 113 8.71 -15.11 -23.40
CA ILE A 113 7.40 -15.29 -24.08
C ILE A 113 6.39 -15.87 -23.10
N ASP A 114 6.75 -16.94 -22.38
CA ASP A 114 5.88 -17.58 -21.40
C ASP A 114 5.47 -16.60 -20.29
N LEU A 115 6.41 -15.82 -19.77
CA LEU A 115 6.13 -14.77 -18.80
C LEU A 115 5.17 -13.72 -19.37
N GLY A 116 5.38 -13.28 -20.61
CA GLY A 116 4.50 -12.32 -21.27
C GLY A 116 3.07 -12.85 -21.41
N LEU A 117 2.91 -14.09 -21.84
CA LEU A 117 1.61 -14.75 -21.95
C LEU A 117 0.92 -14.93 -20.60
N ALA A 118 1.68 -15.27 -19.55
CA ALA A 118 1.15 -15.38 -18.20
C ALA A 118 0.64 -14.02 -17.67
N ILE A 119 1.40 -12.95 -17.88
CA ILE A 119 0.99 -11.58 -17.49
C ILE A 119 -0.29 -11.18 -18.24
N GLU A 120 -0.34 -11.40 -19.55
CA GLU A 120 -1.52 -11.09 -20.36
C GLU A 120 -2.75 -11.87 -19.88
N LYS A 121 -2.59 -13.17 -19.60
CA LYS A 121 -3.66 -14.00 -19.06
C LYS A 121 -4.17 -13.49 -17.72
N ILE A 122 -3.27 -13.11 -16.79
CA ILE A 122 -3.64 -12.55 -15.48
C ILE A 122 -4.40 -11.23 -15.69
N ASN A 123 -3.91 -10.35 -16.55
CA ASN A 123 -4.58 -9.08 -16.86
C ASN A 123 -5.96 -9.26 -17.47
N LYS A 124 -6.15 -10.29 -18.31
CA LYS A 124 -7.44 -10.63 -18.87
C LYS A 124 -8.40 -11.17 -17.81
N LEU A 125 -7.93 -12.05 -16.94
CA LEU A 125 -8.73 -12.61 -15.85
C LEU A 125 -9.11 -11.53 -14.82
N SER A 126 -8.19 -10.64 -14.48
CA SER A 126 -8.47 -9.56 -13.52
C SER A 126 -9.59 -8.62 -13.97
N LYS A 127 -9.77 -8.41 -15.28
CA LYS A 127 -10.87 -7.61 -15.85
C LYS A 127 -12.23 -8.29 -15.74
N GLN A 128 -12.27 -9.60 -15.46
CA GLN A 128 -13.52 -10.36 -15.30
C GLN A 128 -14.03 -10.35 -13.85
N ILE A 129 -13.21 -9.86 -12.92
CA ILE A 129 -13.59 -9.76 -11.51
C ILE A 129 -14.49 -8.55 -11.33
N ASP A 130 -15.70 -8.80 -10.82
CA ASP A 130 -16.59 -7.73 -10.40
C ASP A 130 -16.07 -7.14 -9.08
N ILE A 131 -15.56 -5.91 -9.13
CA ILE A 131 -15.03 -5.22 -7.96
C ILE A 131 -16.09 -4.88 -6.92
N THR A 132 -17.38 -4.95 -7.29
CA THR A 132 -18.50 -4.72 -6.37
C THR A 132 -18.91 -5.97 -5.62
N GLN A 133 -18.48 -7.13 -6.10
CA GLN A 133 -18.73 -8.46 -5.51
C GLN A 133 -17.42 -9.28 -5.46
N PRO A 134 -16.45 -8.86 -4.62
CA PRO A 134 -15.15 -9.51 -4.52
C PRO A 134 -15.21 -10.89 -3.85
#